data_bc3e173fd62dfdb821825dde056671c4
#
_entry.id   bc3e173fd62dfdb821825dde056671c4
#
_cell.length_a   1.000
_cell.length_b   1.000
_cell.length_c   1.000
_cell.angle_alpha   90.00
_cell.angle_beta   90.00
_cell.angle_gamma   90.00
#
_symmetry.space_group_name_H-M   'P 1'
#
loop_
_entity.id
_entity.type
_entity.pdbx_description
1 polymer ?
#
loop_
_entity_poly.entity_id
_entity_poly.type
_entity_poly.pdbx_seq_one_letter_code
_entity_poly.pdbx_strand_id
1 'polypeptide(L)'
;DELARQLADMPGILLEDKGYTLSVHYRHAPERVLPALYSTVDALLADRPQLAGRTGKKVFEIRPAVDWHKGRAVQWLRERIEGDLLPVFIGDDLTDEDAFQAIAQDGIGVLVSDTPRTTRAHYRVPDVEAVYRLIAQVGALASRTPARAAAG
;
A
#
# COMPACT_ATOMS: atom_id res chain seq x y z
N ASP A 1 7.76 -16.25 15.97
CA ASP A 1 8.58 -16.74 17.10
C ASP A 1 9.87 -17.46 16.68
N GLU A 2 9.92 -18.18 15.56
CA GLU A 2 11.13 -18.87 15.09
C GLU A 2 12.21 -17.89 14.60
N LEU A 3 11.84 -16.96 13.72
CA LEU A 3 12.77 -15.94 13.22
C LEU A 3 13.34 -15.10 14.37
N ALA A 4 12.53 -14.73 15.34
CA ALA A 4 12.98 -13.99 16.52
C ALA A 4 14.07 -14.73 17.28
N ARG A 5 13.94 -16.05 17.45
CA ARG A 5 14.95 -16.89 18.10
C ARG A 5 16.26 -16.97 17.29
N GLN A 6 16.15 -17.10 15.97
CA GLN A 6 17.32 -17.17 15.08
C GLN A 6 18.10 -15.86 15.02
N LEU A 7 17.41 -14.72 15.21
CA LEU A 7 17.99 -13.39 15.17
C LEU A 7 18.44 -12.88 16.56
N ALA A 8 18.06 -13.54 17.64
CA ALA A 8 18.28 -13.07 19.02
C ALA A 8 19.74 -12.76 19.35
N ASP A 9 20.67 -13.57 18.83
CA ASP A 9 22.12 -13.42 19.09
C ASP A 9 22.84 -12.55 18.03
N MET A 10 22.11 -11.95 17.10
CA MET A 10 22.68 -11.10 16.04
C MET A 10 22.70 -9.63 16.50
N PRO A 11 23.87 -9.06 16.81
CA PRO A 11 23.93 -7.69 17.32
C PRO A 11 23.49 -6.67 16.27
N GLY A 12 22.71 -5.67 16.72
CA GLY A 12 22.23 -4.58 15.87
C GLY A 12 21.08 -4.92 14.93
N ILE A 13 20.52 -6.12 15.06
CA ILE A 13 19.29 -6.52 14.39
C ILE A 13 18.09 -6.18 15.29
N LEU A 14 17.05 -5.61 14.68
CA LEU A 14 15.77 -5.36 15.33
C LEU A 14 14.66 -6.00 14.48
N LEU A 15 13.91 -6.90 15.09
CA LEU A 15 12.71 -7.47 14.50
C LEU A 15 11.47 -6.68 14.96
N GLU A 16 10.72 -6.15 14.02
CA GLU A 16 9.46 -5.46 14.25
C GLU A 16 8.31 -6.30 13.69
N ASP A 17 7.38 -6.69 14.56
CA ASP A 17 6.15 -7.38 14.17
C ASP A 17 5.04 -6.34 13.94
N LYS A 18 4.52 -6.29 12.71
CA LYS A 18 3.41 -5.42 12.28
C LYS A 18 2.08 -6.19 12.14
N GLY A 19 2.01 -7.38 12.71
CA GLY A 19 0.87 -8.28 12.63
C GLY A 19 0.86 -9.13 11.37
N TYR A 20 0.63 -8.54 10.21
CA TYR A 20 0.63 -9.26 8.92
C TYR A 20 1.99 -9.29 8.21
N THR A 21 2.94 -8.48 8.66
CA THR A 21 4.28 -8.37 8.09
C THR A 21 5.32 -8.29 9.19
N LEU A 22 6.54 -8.71 8.88
CA LEU A 22 7.69 -8.57 9.76
C LEU A 22 8.72 -7.67 9.09
N SER A 23 9.31 -6.76 9.83
CA SER A 23 10.45 -5.94 9.36
C SER A 23 11.70 -6.30 10.16
N VAL A 24 12.74 -6.74 9.47
CA VAL A 24 14.05 -7.04 10.04
C VAL A 24 14.96 -5.86 9.74
N HIS A 25 15.12 -4.97 10.69
CA HIS A 25 16.00 -3.81 10.58
C HIS A 25 17.45 -4.19 10.92
N TYR A 26 18.39 -3.83 10.03
CA TYR A 26 19.82 -4.12 10.20
C TYR A 26 20.72 -2.90 10.03
N ARG A 27 20.14 -1.69 10.25
CA ARG A 27 20.89 -0.44 10.11
C ARG A 27 22.08 -0.34 11.09
N HIS A 28 21.95 -0.92 12.27
CA HIS A 28 22.93 -0.88 13.33
C HIS A 28 23.76 -2.18 13.43
N ALA A 29 23.53 -3.12 12.52
CA ALA A 29 24.28 -4.38 12.50
C ALA A 29 25.69 -4.17 11.96
N PRO A 30 26.72 -4.73 12.61
CA PRO A 30 28.06 -4.79 12.05
C PRO A 30 28.09 -5.60 10.75
N GLU A 31 28.93 -5.21 9.79
CA GLU A 31 29.02 -5.88 8.48
C GLU A 31 29.24 -7.39 8.56
N ARG A 32 30.03 -7.84 9.57
CA ARG A 32 30.30 -9.28 9.80
C ARG A 32 29.05 -10.11 10.10
N VAL A 33 27.93 -9.48 10.50
CA VAL A 33 26.67 -10.15 10.83
C VAL A 33 25.81 -10.33 9.58
N LEU A 34 25.99 -9.48 8.56
CA LEU A 34 25.11 -9.45 7.39
C LEU A 34 25.05 -10.76 6.61
N PRO A 35 26.15 -11.51 6.39
CA PRO A 35 26.08 -12.79 5.68
C PRO A 35 25.19 -13.80 6.40
N ALA A 36 25.30 -13.90 7.73
CA ALA A 36 24.47 -14.79 8.54
C ALA A 36 22.99 -14.35 8.51
N LEU A 37 22.73 -13.03 8.62
CA LEU A 37 21.39 -12.48 8.49
C LEU A 37 20.74 -12.83 7.14
N TYR A 38 21.46 -12.60 6.04
CA TYR A 38 20.94 -12.89 4.69
C TYR A 38 20.63 -14.37 4.54
N SER A 39 21.56 -15.25 4.97
CA SER A 39 21.35 -16.69 4.95
C SER A 39 20.13 -17.12 5.75
N THR A 40 19.90 -16.52 6.93
CA THR A 40 18.74 -16.81 7.78
C THR A 40 17.42 -16.40 7.11
N VAL A 41 17.38 -15.19 6.53
CA VAL A 41 16.18 -14.70 5.84
C VAL A 41 15.91 -15.51 4.58
N ASP A 42 16.93 -15.82 3.78
CA ASP A 42 16.80 -16.62 2.56
C ASP A 42 16.33 -18.04 2.86
N ALA A 43 16.87 -18.68 3.89
CA ALA A 43 16.44 -20.02 4.34
C ALA A 43 14.98 -20.00 4.81
N LEU A 44 14.58 -18.97 5.57
CA LEU A 44 13.19 -18.81 6.00
C LEU A 44 12.23 -18.69 4.82
N LEU A 45 12.58 -17.90 3.82
CA LEU A 45 11.74 -17.69 2.62
C LEU A 45 11.69 -18.93 1.73
N ALA A 46 12.81 -19.65 1.59
CA ALA A 46 12.87 -20.89 0.83
C ALA A 46 12.00 -22.00 1.43
N ASP A 47 11.97 -22.08 2.77
CA ASP A 47 11.15 -23.07 3.51
C ASP A 47 9.65 -22.69 3.56
N ARG A 48 9.31 -21.44 3.24
CA ARG A 48 7.94 -20.91 3.35
C ARG A 48 7.51 -20.17 2.08
N PRO A 49 7.10 -20.90 1.03
CA PRO A 49 6.70 -20.32 -0.26
C PRO A 49 5.47 -19.39 -0.16
N GLN A 50 4.71 -19.48 0.96
CA GLN A 50 3.62 -18.55 1.25
C GLN A 50 4.10 -17.18 1.75
N LEU A 51 5.40 -16.98 1.97
CA LEU A 51 6.01 -15.71 2.33
C LEU A 51 6.82 -15.14 1.17
N ALA A 52 6.87 -13.82 1.08
CA ALA A 52 7.69 -13.07 0.16
C ALA A 52 8.55 -12.06 0.92
N GLY A 53 9.81 -11.92 0.51
CA GLY A 53 10.75 -10.94 1.04
C GLY A 53 10.89 -9.74 0.09
N ARG A 54 11.02 -8.55 0.67
CA ARG A 54 11.40 -7.34 -0.05
C ARG A 54 12.53 -6.64 0.69
N THR A 55 13.57 -6.26 -0.04
CA THR A 55 14.69 -5.48 0.52
C THR A 55 14.43 -3.99 0.39
N GLY A 56 14.55 -3.26 1.50
CA GLY A 56 14.51 -1.82 1.57
C GLY A 56 15.85 -1.22 2.05
N LYS A 57 15.83 0.05 2.44
CA LYS A 57 17.02 0.76 2.94
C LYS A 57 17.42 0.26 4.34
N LYS A 58 18.26 -0.77 4.39
CA LYS A 58 18.71 -1.42 5.64
C LYS A 58 17.57 -2.10 6.41
N VAL A 59 16.62 -2.67 5.67
CA VAL A 59 15.50 -3.45 6.21
C VAL A 59 15.13 -4.58 5.24
N PHE A 60 14.76 -5.74 5.77
CA PHE A 60 14.00 -6.76 5.06
C PHE A 60 12.56 -6.72 5.52
N GLU A 61 11.64 -6.63 4.59
CA GLU A 61 10.22 -6.82 4.84
C GLU A 61 9.80 -8.22 4.41
N ILE A 62 9.26 -8.98 5.35
CA ILE A 62 8.72 -10.32 5.13
C ILE A 62 7.20 -10.21 5.24
N ARG A 63 6.51 -10.62 4.19
CA ARG A 63 5.04 -10.50 4.07
C ARG A 63 4.44 -11.77 3.46
N PRO A 64 3.14 -12.01 3.60
CA PRO A 64 2.48 -13.05 2.83
C PRO A 64 2.73 -12.88 1.33
N ALA A 65 3.00 -13.99 0.63
CA ALA A 65 3.19 -14.03 -0.82
C ALA A 65 1.82 -14.00 -1.53
N VAL A 66 1.04 -12.97 -1.26
CA VAL A 66 -0.27 -12.75 -1.88
C VAL A 66 -0.17 -11.62 -2.90
N ASP A 67 -0.89 -11.76 -4.00
CA ASP A 67 -1.06 -10.69 -4.98
C ASP A 67 -2.04 -9.65 -4.42
N TRP A 68 -1.55 -8.89 -3.43
CA TRP A 68 -2.32 -7.85 -2.75
C TRP A 68 -1.63 -6.50 -2.91
N HIS A 69 -2.28 -5.62 -3.66
CA HIS A 69 -1.84 -4.25 -3.93
C HIS A 69 -3.05 -3.30 -3.88
N LYS A 70 -2.83 -2.00 -3.97
CA LYS A 70 -3.90 -1.00 -3.83
C LYS A 70 -5.03 -1.18 -4.84
N GLY A 71 -4.75 -1.60 -6.07
CA GLY A 71 -5.76 -1.92 -7.07
C GLY A 71 -6.66 -3.10 -6.65
N ARG A 72 -6.08 -4.17 -6.11
CA ARG A 72 -6.86 -5.30 -5.56
C ARG A 72 -7.72 -4.87 -4.37
N ALA A 73 -7.19 -4.02 -3.50
CA ALA A 73 -7.96 -3.49 -2.37
C ALA A 73 -9.18 -2.68 -2.86
N VAL A 74 -9.01 -1.85 -3.87
CA VAL A 74 -10.12 -1.10 -4.49
C VAL A 74 -11.16 -2.04 -5.08
N GLN A 75 -10.75 -3.04 -5.86
CA GLN A 75 -11.67 -4.04 -6.43
C GLN A 75 -12.43 -4.79 -5.34
N TRP A 76 -11.72 -5.25 -4.31
CA TRP A 76 -12.31 -5.96 -3.17
C TRP A 76 -13.35 -5.12 -2.42
N LEU A 77 -13.10 -3.81 -2.23
CA LEU A 77 -14.06 -2.88 -1.63
C LEU A 77 -15.31 -2.72 -2.52
N ARG A 78 -15.12 -2.53 -3.83
CA ARG A 78 -16.22 -2.36 -4.78
C ARG A 78 -17.18 -3.55 -4.80
N GLU A 79 -16.66 -4.77 -4.69
CA GLU A 79 -17.47 -5.99 -4.63
C GLU A 79 -18.36 -6.08 -3.37
N ARG A 80 -18.05 -5.31 -2.33
CA ARG A 80 -18.70 -5.36 -1.00
C ARG A 80 -19.57 -4.16 -0.68
N ILE A 81 -19.43 -3.11 -1.45
CA ILE A 81 -20.24 -1.91 -1.28
C ILE A 81 -21.38 -1.98 -2.29
N GLU A 82 -22.61 -2.04 -1.78
CA GLU A 82 -23.81 -2.06 -2.63
C GLU A 82 -24.14 -0.66 -3.15
N GLY A 83 -24.71 -0.61 -4.36
CA GLY A 83 -25.16 0.62 -4.99
C GLY A 83 -24.34 1.03 -6.22
N ASP A 84 -24.88 1.96 -6.98
CA ASP A 84 -24.21 2.57 -8.14
C ASP A 84 -23.31 3.71 -7.65
N LEU A 85 -22.09 3.36 -7.26
CA LEU A 85 -21.12 4.29 -6.69
C LEU A 85 -20.01 4.62 -7.69
N LEU A 86 -19.67 5.90 -7.77
CA LEU A 86 -18.50 6.39 -8.48
C LEU A 86 -17.28 6.26 -7.58
N PRO A 87 -16.34 5.35 -7.83
CA PRO A 87 -15.12 5.27 -7.06
C PRO A 87 -14.20 6.46 -7.32
N VAL A 88 -13.72 7.09 -6.25
CA VAL A 88 -12.72 8.16 -6.32
C VAL A 88 -11.50 7.72 -5.51
N PHE A 89 -10.34 7.64 -6.15
CA PHE A 89 -9.08 7.31 -5.49
C PHE A 89 -8.11 8.50 -5.59
N ILE A 90 -7.54 8.88 -4.45
CA ILE A 90 -6.58 9.99 -4.34
C ILE A 90 -5.29 9.43 -3.77
N GLY A 91 -4.15 9.68 -4.42
CA GLY A 91 -2.86 9.15 -4.00
C GLY A 91 -1.68 9.94 -4.55
N ASP A 92 -0.50 9.73 -3.97
CA ASP A 92 0.73 10.48 -4.26
C ASP A 92 1.91 9.59 -4.63
N ASP A 93 1.81 8.27 -4.38
CA ASP A 93 2.89 7.30 -4.52
C ASP A 93 2.80 6.51 -5.85
N LEU A 94 3.90 5.85 -6.20
CA LEU A 94 3.95 4.93 -7.35
C LEU A 94 3.03 3.72 -7.15
N THR A 95 2.85 3.26 -5.93
CA THR A 95 1.94 2.15 -5.61
C THR A 95 0.46 2.51 -5.80
N ASP A 96 0.12 3.80 -5.92
CA ASP A 96 -1.24 4.27 -6.20
C ASP A 96 -1.65 4.07 -7.66
N GLU A 97 -0.67 3.89 -8.56
CA GLU A 97 -0.92 3.63 -9.97
C GLU A 97 -1.74 2.34 -10.19
N ASP A 98 -1.59 1.34 -9.31
CA ASP A 98 -2.41 0.12 -9.33
C ASP A 98 -3.88 0.43 -9.05
N ALA A 99 -4.16 1.35 -8.12
CA ALA A 99 -5.52 1.78 -7.80
C ALA A 99 -6.09 2.66 -8.93
N PHE A 100 -5.30 3.60 -9.47
CA PHE A 100 -5.72 4.38 -10.63
C PHE A 100 -6.07 3.49 -11.82
N GLN A 101 -5.25 2.46 -12.08
CA GLN A 101 -5.54 1.47 -13.13
C GLN A 101 -6.85 0.72 -12.87
N ALA A 102 -7.12 0.33 -11.61
CA ALA A 102 -8.29 -0.45 -11.24
C ALA A 102 -9.62 0.30 -11.46
N ILE A 103 -9.59 1.65 -11.46
CA ILE A 103 -10.77 2.51 -11.64
C ILE A 103 -10.71 3.34 -12.93
N ALA A 104 -9.77 3.07 -13.83
CA ALA A 104 -9.50 3.91 -15.01
C ALA A 104 -10.68 4.09 -15.95
N GLN A 105 -11.64 3.16 -15.99
CA GLN A 105 -12.77 3.21 -16.93
C GLN A 105 -14.06 3.77 -16.32
N ASP A 106 -14.23 3.64 -15.00
CA ASP A 106 -15.50 3.88 -14.34
C ASP A 106 -15.36 4.62 -13.00
N GLY A 107 -14.19 5.20 -12.75
CA GLY A 107 -13.88 5.96 -11.55
C GLY A 107 -13.08 7.24 -11.82
N ILE A 108 -12.71 7.92 -10.77
CA ILE A 108 -11.90 9.14 -10.81
C ILE A 108 -10.61 8.94 -10.01
N GLY A 109 -9.48 8.88 -10.70
CA GLY A 109 -8.15 8.90 -10.09
C GLY A 109 -7.62 10.33 -9.99
N VAL A 110 -7.10 10.71 -8.83
CA VAL A 110 -6.50 12.03 -8.58
C VAL A 110 -5.10 11.85 -8.02
N LEU A 111 -4.10 12.25 -8.79
CA LEU A 111 -2.71 12.29 -8.33
C LEU A 111 -2.45 13.55 -7.51
N VAL A 112 -1.84 13.40 -6.35
CA VAL A 112 -1.32 14.51 -5.55
C VAL A 112 0.16 14.66 -5.87
N SER A 113 0.52 15.75 -6.57
CA SER A 113 1.91 16.03 -6.92
C SER A 113 2.06 17.49 -7.37
N ASP A 114 3.07 18.17 -6.89
CA ASP A 114 3.42 19.52 -7.30
C ASP A 114 4.06 19.55 -8.70
N THR A 115 4.63 18.43 -9.13
CA THR A 115 5.27 18.29 -10.44
C THR A 115 4.54 17.30 -11.35
N PRO A 116 4.51 17.53 -12.68
CA PRO A 116 3.99 16.57 -13.64
C PRO A 116 4.82 15.28 -13.66
N ARG A 117 4.14 14.13 -13.68
CA ARG A 117 4.76 12.84 -13.93
C ARG A 117 3.80 11.94 -14.74
N THR A 118 4.33 10.87 -15.33
CA THR A 118 3.51 9.85 -15.97
C THR A 118 2.63 9.17 -14.91
N THR A 119 1.33 9.12 -15.15
CA THR A 119 0.34 8.56 -14.23
C THR A 119 -0.88 8.02 -14.98
N ARG A 120 -1.61 7.10 -14.38
CA ARG A 120 -2.94 6.64 -14.80
C ARG A 120 -4.07 7.41 -14.12
N ALA A 121 -3.77 8.35 -13.23
CA ALA A 121 -4.77 9.24 -12.66
C ALA A 121 -5.38 10.15 -13.75
N HIS A 122 -6.66 10.46 -13.61
CA HIS A 122 -7.38 11.33 -14.54
C HIS A 122 -7.08 12.81 -14.30
N TYR A 123 -6.81 13.17 -13.05
CA TYR A 123 -6.56 14.53 -12.61
C TYR A 123 -5.33 14.61 -11.71
N ARG A 124 -4.81 15.81 -11.55
CA ARG A 124 -3.72 16.11 -10.62
C ARG A 124 -4.04 17.35 -9.81
N VAL A 125 -3.73 17.28 -8.51
CA VAL A 125 -3.76 18.41 -7.57
C VAL A 125 -2.36 18.62 -6.99
N PRO A 126 -1.96 19.87 -6.65
CA PRO A 126 -0.58 20.15 -6.27
C PRO A 126 -0.21 19.63 -4.86
N ASP A 127 -1.16 19.59 -3.94
CA ASP A 127 -0.90 19.35 -2.53
C ASP A 127 -2.13 18.82 -1.77
N VAL A 128 -1.93 18.46 -0.51
CA VAL A 128 -2.97 17.95 0.39
C VAL A 128 -4.06 18.99 0.66
N GLU A 129 -3.74 20.27 0.67
CA GLU A 129 -4.74 21.33 0.87
C GLU A 129 -5.72 21.39 -0.32
N ALA A 130 -5.20 21.21 -1.54
CA ALA A 130 -6.05 21.09 -2.73
C ALA A 130 -6.95 19.83 -2.67
N VAL A 131 -6.50 18.73 -2.07
CA VAL A 131 -7.33 17.55 -1.80
C VAL A 131 -8.49 17.89 -0.87
N TYR A 132 -8.25 18.60 0.23
CA TYR A 132 -9.32 19.01 1.15
C TYR A 132 -10.34 19.92 0.47
N ARG A 133 -9.89 20.86 -0.36
CA ARG A 133 -10.80 21.71 -1.17
C ARG A 133 -11.65 20.87 -2.13
N LEU A 134 -11.05 19.90 -2.81
CA LEU A 134 -11.75 18.99 -3.70
C LEU A 134 -12.84 18.19 -2.97
N ILE A 135 -12.49 17.59 -1.83
CA ILE A 135 -13.44 16.81 -1.00
C ILE A 135 -14.61 17.69 -0.55
N ALA A 136 -14.33 18.91 -0.09
CA ALA A 136 -15.37 19.86 0.32
C ALA A 136 -16.32 20.23 -0.84
N GLN A 137 -15.78 20.43 -2.04
CA GLN A 137 -16.59 20.72 -3.24
C GLN A 137 -17.47 19.53 -3.63
N VAL A 138 -16.93 18.31 -3.64
CA VAL A 138 -17.68 17.08 -3.92
C VAL A 138 -18.80 16.89 -2.87
N GLY A 139 -18.51 17.08 -1.59
CA GLY A 139 -19.50 16.99 -0.53
C GLY A 139 -20.63 18.02 -0.69
N ALA A 140 -20.30 19.25 -1.09
CA ALA A 140 -21.30 20.29 -1.34
C ALA A 140 -22.18 19.97 -2.57
N LEU A 141 -21.63 19.35 -3.60
CA LEU A 141 -22.41 18.88 -4.77
C LEU A 141 -23.33 17.72 -4.41
N ALA A 142 -22.83 16.73 -3.68
CA ALA A 142 -23.62 15.58 -3.22
C ALA A 142 -24.82 16.02 -2.35
N SER A 143 -24.64 17.02 -1.51
CA SER A 143 -25.72 17.58 -0.67
C SER A 143 -26.79 18.36 -1.45
N ARG A 144 -26.49 18.78 -2.67
CA ARG A 144 -27.41 19.52 -3.56
C ARG A 144 -28.23 18.62 -4.49
N THR A 145 -27.80 17.38 -4.66
CA THR A 145 -28.49 16.41 -5.49
C THR A 145 -29.52 15.69 -4.62
N PRO A 146 -30.87 15.90 -4.82
CA PRO A 146 -31.86 15.15 -4.06
C PRO A 146 -31.68 13.66 -4.33
N ALA A 147 -31.75 12.84 -3.27
CA ALA A 147 -31.73 11.41 -3.38
C ALA A 147 -32.75 10.99 -4.44
N ARG A 148 -32.26 10.36 -5.52
CA ARG A 148 -33.10 9.77 -6.54
C ARG A 148 -33.96 8.73 -5.81
N ALA A 149 -35.25 9.03 -5.63
CA ALA A 149 -36.18 8.12 -4.99
C ALA A 149 -36.06 6.76 -5.68
N ALA A 150 -35.81 5.73 -4.91
CA ALA A 150 -35.84 4.35 -5.37
C ALA A 150 -37.23 4.14 -5.97
N ALA A 151 -37.32 4.08 -7.29
CA ALA A 151 -38.53 3.69 -7.98
C ALA A 151 -38.67 2.19 -7.73
N GLY A 152 -39.77 1.84 -7.06
CA GLY A 152 -40.17 0.51 -6.68
C GLY A 152 -40.39 -0.45 -7.87
#